data_c36142d4dde8f2f27ce3923c41b8b75b
#
_entry.id   c36142d4dde8f2f27ce3923c41b8b75b
#
_cell.length_a   1.000
_cell.length_b   1.000
_cell.length_c   1.000
_cell.angle_alpha   90.00
_cell.angle_beta   90.00
_cell.angle_gamma   90.00
#
_symmetry.space_group_name_H-M   'P 1'
#
loop_
_entity.id
_entity.type
_entity.pdbx_description
1 polymer ?
#
loop_
_entity_poly.entity_id
_entity_poly.type
_entity_poly.pdbx_seq_one_letter_code
_entity_poly.pdbx_strand_id
1 'polypeptide(L)'
;MNLFPSDDRDDNYYPSSGRFFDVWLGRNDSRWGSDAEYNRATLNYSQYLPVSSNHIIALSLNASEVDGDTPFFLKPSLNMRGFVTTKYQDEAAASTHIEWRYKFSTRWGSMVSYEAGSVGSSLSKLKNIILSVGAGIRWKIQKDNNLNLGVDVGVSKDDSAFYIVIGEKF
;
A
#
# COMPACT_ATOMS: atom_id res chain seq x y z
N MET A 1 0.67 -5.93 -18.66
CA MET A 1 -0.64 -6.58 -18.89
C MET A 1 -1.27 -6.90 -17.54
N ASN A 2 -2.41 -6.32 -17.22
CA ASN A 2 -3.19 -6.71 -16.03
C ASN A 2 -3.89 -8.02 -16.32
N LEU A 3 -3.66 -9.04 -15.52
CA LEU A 3 -4.16 -10.38 -15.80
C LEU A 3 -5.51 -10.66 -15.15
N PHE A 4 -5.81 -10.08 -14.00
CA PHE A 4 -7.04 -10.36 -13.26
C PHE A 4 -7.45 -9.17 -12.36
N PRO A 5 -7.83 -8.01 -12.91
CA PRO A 5 -8.36 -6.95 -12.07
C PRO A 5 -9.76 -7.33 -11.59
N SER A 6 -9.95 -7.33 -10.27
CA SER A 6 -11.27 -7.47 -9.64
C SER A 6 -11.41 -6.37 -8.60
N ASP A 7 -12.43 -5.55 -8.73
CA ASP A 7 -12.72 -4.47 -7.81
C ASP A 7 -14.23 -4.47 -7.51
N ASP A 8 -14.59 -4.87 -6.30
CA ASP A 8 -15.96 -4.86 -5.78
C ASP A 8 -16.11 -3.93 -4.56
N ARG A 9 -15.18 -2.96 -4.40
CA ARG A 9 -15.25 -1.94 -3.35
C ARG A 9 -16.47 -1.05 -3.52
N ASP A 10 -17.08 -0.68 -2.41
CA ASP A 10 -18.23 0.23 -2.36
C ASP A 10 -17.87 1.68 -2.72
N ASP A 11 -16.62 2.08 -2.50
CA ASP A 11 -16.12 3.43 -2.76
C ASP A 11 -14.61 3.39 -3.08
N ASN A 12 -14.15 4.27 -3.99
CA ASN A 12 -12.74 4.32 -4.38
C ASN A 12 -11.88 5.22 -3.48
N TYR A 13 -12.48 6.17 -2.75
CA TYR A 13 -11.76 7.12 -1.91
C TYR A 13 -11.73 6.73 -0.44
N TYR A 14 -12.80 6.09 0.03
CA TYR A 14 -12.95 5.59 1.40
C TYR A 14 -13.71 4.26 1.38
N PRO A 15 -13.10 3.19 0.90
CA PRO A 15 -13.77 1.90 0.87
C PRO A 15 -14.09 1.43 2.29
N SER A 16 -15.34 1.01 2.49
CA SER A 16 -15.84 0.49 3.75
C SER A 16 -16.20 -0.98 3.69
N SER A 17 -16.41 -1.51 2.49
CA SER A 17 -16.68 -2.91 2.22
C SER A 17 -16.16 -3.32 0.85
N GLY A 18 -16.05 -4.64 0.63
CA GLY A 18 -15.57 -5.19 -0.62
C GLY A 18 -14.08 -5.50 -0.62
N ARG A 19 -13.55 -5.77 -1.79
CA ARG A 19 -12.15 -6.13 -2.00
C ARG A 19 -11.64 -5.61 -3.34
N PHE A 20 -10.34 -5.47 -3.40
CA PHE A 20 -9.58 -5.17 -4.60
C PHE A 20 -8.52 -6.25 -4.80
N PHE A 21 -8.38 -6.74 -6.02
CA PHE A 21 -7.34 -7.67 -6.40
C PHE A 21 -6.81 -7.30 -7.77
N ASP A 22 -5.49 -7.21 -7.89
CA ASP A 22 -4.80 -6.90 -9.13
C ASP A 22 -3.49 -7.67 -9.24
N VAL A 23 -3.24 -8.27 -10.41
CA VAL A 23 -1.96 -8.88 -10.77
C VAL A 23 -1.48 -8.25 -12.06
N TRP A 24 -0.32 -7.64 -12.01
CA TRP A 24 0.31 -7.04 -13.16
C TRP A 24 1.61 -7.75 -13.50
N LEU A 25 1.78 -8.12 -14.78
CA LEU A 25 3.03 -8.64 -15.34
C LEU A 25 3.49 -7.72 -16.46
N GLY A 26 4.77 -7.40 -16.46
CA GLY A 26 5.41 -6.57 -17.47
C GLY A 26 6.79 -7.06 -17.84
N ARG A 27 7.17 -6.80 -19.08
CA ARG A 27 8.52 -7.03 -19.60
C ARG A 27 8.99 -5.78 -20.33
N ASN A 28 10.18 -5.34 -20.00
CA ASN A 28 10.94 -4.37 -20.78
C ASN A 28 12.01 -5.09 -21.59
N ASP A 29 12.16 -4.70 -22.86
CA ASP A 29 13.06 -5.37 -23.78
C ASP A 29 13.64 -4.32 -24.76
N SER A 30 14.93 -4.37 -25.01
CA SER A 30 15.64 -3.45 -25.92
C SER A 30 15.07 -3.46 -27.35
N ARG A 31 14.47 -4.58 -27.79
CA ARG A 31 13.79 -4.68 -29.08
C ARG A 31 12.58 -3.73 -29.22
N TRP A 32 12.05 -3.24 -28.11
CA TRP A 32 10.95 -2.26 -28.07
C TRP A 32 11.41 -0.85 -27.72
N GLY A 33 12.73 -0.59 -27.82
CA GLY A 33 13.31 0.73 -27.57
C GLY A 33 13.54 1.06 -26.08
N SER A 34 13.59 0.04 -25.22
CA SER A 34 13.94 0.22 -23.81
C SER A 34 15.47 0.17 -23.64
N ASP A 35 16.00 1.03 -22.78
CA ASP A 35 17.41 1.03 -22.39
C ASP A 35 17.76 -0.06 -21.36
N ALA A 36 16.76 -0.77 -20.82
CA ALA A 36 16.94 -1.79 -19.79
C ALA A 36 16.08 -3.03 -20.10
N GLU A 37 16.60 -4.21 -19.81
CA GLU A 37 15.93 -5.49 -20.02
C GLU A 37 15.57 -6.14 -18.69
N TYR A 38 14.29 -6.12 -18.31
CA TYR A 38 13.81 -6.72 -17.08
C TYR A 38 12.36 -7.19 -17.18
N ASN A 39 12.00 -8.13 -16.31
CA ASN A 39 10.63 -8.54 -16.08
C ASN A 39 10.16 -7.98 -14.74
N ARG A 40 8.86 -7.69 -14.60
CA ARG A 40 8.23 -7.30 -13.35
C ARG A 40 6.94 -8.06 -13.13
N ALA A 41 6.76 -8.56 -11.92
CA ALA A 41 5.51 -9.08 -11.41
C ALA A 41 5.07 -8.26 -10.20
N THR A 42 3.79 -7.89 -10.14
CA THR A 42 3.21 -7.18 -8.98
C THR A 42 1.86 -7.80 -8.65
N LEU A 43 1.61 -8.00 -7.36
CA LEU A 43 0.34 -8.44 -6.80
C LEU A 43 -0.11 -7.41 -5.78
N ASN A 44 -1.36 -6.97 -5.88
CA ASN A 44 -2.03 -6.12 -4.91
C ASN A 44 -3.34 -6.76 -4.50
N TYR A 45 -3.58 -6.86 -3.21
CA TYR A 45 -4.83 -7.32 -2.63
C TYR A 45 -5.23 -6.40 -1.48
N SER A 46 -6.49 -6.00 -1.44
CA SER A 46 -7.04 -5.27 -0.31
C SER A 46 -8.44 -5.78 0.01
N GLN A 47 -8.80 -5.81 1.29
CA GLN A 47 -10.11 -6.23 1.76
C GLN A 47 -10.59 -5.28 2.86
N TYR A 48 -11.86 -4.92 2.80
CA TYR A 48 -12.50 -3.98 3.71
C TYR A 48 -13.66 -4.68 4.39
N LEU A 49 -13.62 -4.70 5.73
CA LEU A 49 -14.56 -5.41 6.58
C LEU A 49 -15.29 -4.40 7.48
N PRO A 50 -16.57 -4.10 7.20
CA PRO A 50 -17.36 -3.28 8.11
C PRO A 50 -17.64 -4.06 9.40
N VAL A 51 -17.06 -3.61 10.50
CA VAL A 51 -17.31 -4.20 11.84
C VAL A 51 -18.57 -3.62 12.45
N SER A 52 -18.80 -2.33 12.21
CA SER A 52 -20.05 -1.62 12.55
C SER A 52 -20.24 -0.42 11.63
N SER A 53 -21.31 0.35 11.84
CA SER A 53 -21.57 1.58 11.07
C SER A 53 -20.41 2.60 11.10
N ASN A 54 -19.58 2.55 12.14
CA ASN A 54 -18.52 3.52 12.40
C ASN A 54 -17.11 2.91 12.40
N HIS A 55 -16.98 1.58 12.35
CA HIS A 55 -15.72 0.86 12.46
C HIS A 55 -15.48 -0.02 11.23
N ILE A 56 -14.33 0.13 10.61
CA ILE A 56 -13.89 -0.65 9.46
C ILE A 56 -12.50 -1.23 9.77
N ILE A 57 -12.30 -2.50 9.45
CA ILE A 57 -10.98 -3.11 9.36
C ILE A 57 -10.59 -3.20 7.89
N ALA A 58 -9.50 -2.58 7.52
CA ALA A 58 -8.91 -2.70 6.19
C ALA A 58 -7.64 -3.54 6.25
N LEU A 59 -7.52 -4.48 5.33
CA LEU A 59 -6.39 -5.37 5.17
C LEU A 59 -5.79 -5.14 3.79
N SER A 60 -4.45 -5.13 3.66
CA SER A 60 -3.78 -5.09 2.38
C SER A 60 -2.57 -6.01 2.35
N LEU A 61 -2.34 -6.64 1.21
CA LEU A 61 -1.17 -7.43 0.89
C LEU A 61 -0.62 -6.95 -0.45
N ASN A 62 0.66 -6.61 -0.47
CA ASN A 62 1.36 -6.18 -1.67
C ASN A 62 2.63 -7.01 -1.82
N ALA A 63 2.92 -7.45 -3.04
CA ALA A 63 4.16 -8.12 -3.40
C ALA A 63 4.60 -7.67 -4.78
N SER A 64 5.89 -7.42 -4.95
CA SER A 64 6.47 -7.09 -6.26
C SER A 64 7.86 -7.68 -6.38
N GLU A 65 8.18 -8.18 -7.55
CA GLU A 65 9.49 -8.73 -7.89
C GLU A 65 9.90 -8.25 -9.28
N VAL A 66 11.18 -7.97 -9.44
CA VAL A 66 11.81 -7.68 -10.73
C VAL A 66 12.97 -8.64 -10.95
N ASP A 67 13.20 -9.01 -12.21
CA ASP A 67 14.29 -9.88 -12.62
C ASP A 67 14.92 -9.34 -13.91
N GLY A 68 16.25 -9.34 -14.00
CA GLY A 68 17.02 -8.77 -15.09
C GLY A 68 17.72 -7.46 -14.74
N ASP A 69 18.14 -6.71 -15.74
CA ASP A 69 18.87 -5.44 -15.56
C ASP A 69 17.89 -4.30 -15.21
N THR A 70 17.43 -4.30 -13.98
CA THR A 70 16.46 -3.30 -13.49
C THR A 70 17.17 -2.08 -12.92
N PRO A 71 16.95 -0.86 -13.45
CA PRO A 71 17.44 0.37 -12.87
C PRO A 71 17.03 0.51 -11.40
N PHE A 72 17.92 1.02 -10.54
CA PHE A 72 17.71 1.07 -9.10
C PHE A 72 16.42 1.79 -8.69
N PHE A 73 16.07 2.88 -9.38
CA PHE A 73 14.86 3.67 -9.10
C PHE A 73 13.55 2.98 -9.51
N LEU A 74 13.63 1.87 -10.24
CA LEU A 74 12.49 1.04 -10.61
C LEU A 74 12.37 -0.23 -9.76
N LYS A 75 13.33 -0.51 -8.88
CA LYS A 75 13.25 -1.68 -7.99
C LYS A 75 12.08 -1.57 -7.01
N PRO A 76 11.44 -2.68 -6.65
CA PRO A 76 10.43 -2.73 -5.61
C PRO A 76 10.88 -2.11 -4.30
N SER A 77 9.97 -1.39 -3.64
CA SER A 77 10.22 -0.77 -2.33
C SER A 77 9.05 -0.98 -1.38
N LEU A 78 9.29 -0.86 -0.07
CA LEU A 78 8.24 -0.95 0.94
C LEU A 78 7.47 0.38 1.03
N ASN A 79 6.19 0.35 0.67
CA ASN A 79 5.29 1.47 0.88
C ASN A 79 4.56 1.33 2.23
N MET A 80 5.28 1.52 3.33
CA MET A 80 4.78 1.46 4.70
C MET A 80 4.89 2.83 5.37
N ARG A 81 4.14 3.05 6.45
CA ARG A 81 4.31 4.23 7.31
C ARG A 81 5.57 4.10 8.16
N GLY A 82 6.09 5.22 8.67
CA GLY A 82 7.23 5.25 9.61
C GLY A 82 8.61 5.41 8.97
N PHE A 83 8.69 5.53 7.64
CA PHE A 83 9.92 5.84 6.91
C PHE A 83 9.62 6.29 5.47
N VAL A 84 10.61 6.88 4.80
CA VAL A 84 10.49 7.20 3.36
C VAL A 84 10.50 5.92 2.53
N THR A 85 9.64 5.85 1.54
CA THR A 85 9.40 4.64 0.70
C THR A 85 10.68 4.06 0.09
N THR A 86 11.65 4.89 -0.27
CA THR A 86 12.91 4.45 -0.87
C THR A 86 13.94 3.89 0.12
N LYS A 87 13.66 3.92 1.44
CA LYS A 87 14.61 3.43 2.47
C LYS A 87 14.87 1.93 2.36
N TYR A 88 13.83 1.16 2.05
CA TYR A 88 13.93 -0.29 1.90
C TYR A 88 13.53 -0.68 0.49
N GLN A 89 14.52 -0.99 -0.33
CA GLN A 89 14.37 -1.30 -1.75
C GLN A 89 15.33 -2.43 -2.12
N ASP A 90 14.83 -3.41 -2.88
CA ASP A 90 15.60 -4.52 -3.41
C ASP A 90 14.89 -5.08 -4.66
N GLU A 91 15.34 -6.20 -5.22
CA GLU A 91 14.72 -6.85 -6.38
C GLU A 91 13.33 -7.40 -6.10
N ALA A 92 13.03 -7.70 -4.83
CA ALA A 92 11.69 -8.08 -4.38
C ALA A 92 11.31 -7.33 -3.10
N ALA A 93 10.02 -7.01 -2.97
CA ALA A 93 9.42 -6.44 -1.78
C ALA A 93 8.05 -7.06 -1.54
N ALA A 94 7.75 -7.36 -0.27
CA ALA A 94 6.41 -7.77 0.14
C ALA A 94 6.02 -7.05 1.43
N SER A 95 4.75 -6.64 1.53
CA SER A 95 4.21 -5.98 2.72
C SER A 95 2.77 -6.38 2.98
N THR A 96 2.39 -6.34 4.25
CA THR A 96 1.01 -6.48 4.70
C THR A 96 0.67 -5.34 5.64
N HIS A 97 -0.58 -4.88 5.57
CA HIS A 97 -1.10 -3.77 6.34
C HIS A 97 -2.42 -4.18 6.97
N ILE A 98 -2.60 -3.82 8.23
CA ILE A 98 -3.87 -3.90 8.95
C ILE A 98 -4.18 -2.51 9.44
N GLU A 99 -5.35 -2.00 9.12
CA GLU A 99 -5.77 -0.65 9.48
C GLU A 99 -7.16 -0.70 10.09
N TRP A 100 -7.29 -0.18 11.32
CA TRP A 100 -8.57 0.05 11.95
C TRP A 100 -8.97 1.51 11.76
N ARG A 101 -10.11 1.73 11.10
CA ARG A 101 -10.71 3.05 10.84
C ARG A 101 -11.90 3.26 11.73
N TYR A 102 -11.99 4.44 12.33
CA TYR A 102 -13.10 4.83 13.20
C TYR A 102 -13.65 6.19 12.80
N LYS A 103 -14.94 6.24 12.44
CA LYS A 103 -15.70 7.47 12.19
C LYS A 103 -16.37 7.93 13.48
N PHE A 104 -15.82 8.93 14.16
CA PHE A 104 -16.41 9.45 15.40
C PHE A 104 -17.33 10.66 15.17
N SER A 105 -17.40 11.19 13.94
CA SER A 105 -18.29 12.29 13.55
C SER A 105 -18.63 12.18 12.05
N THR A 106 -19.61 12.95 11.60
CA THR A 106 -20.01 13.05 10.19
C THR A 106 -18.85 13.45 9.28
N ARG A 107 -17.90 14.23 9.79
CA ARG A 107 -16.74 14.73 9.03
C ARG A 107 -15.39 14.27 9.56
N TRP A 108 -15.35 13.68 10.73
CA TRP A 108 -14.08 13.33 11.36
C TRP A 108 -13.98 11.84 11.60
N GLY A 109 -12.83 11.32 11.32
CA GLY A 109 -12.43 9.95 11.61
C GLY A 109 -10.99 9.88 12.07
N SER A 110 -10.61 8.72 12.53
CA SER A 110 -9.24 8.37 12.88
C SER A 110 -8.91 6.99 12.35
N MET A 111 -7.63 6.70 12.25
CA MET A 111 -7.13 5.37 11.94
C MET A 111 -5.93 5.01 12.80
N VAL A 112 -5.74 3.71 13.01
CA VAL A 112 -4.53 3.12 13.57
C VAL A 112 -4.11 1.99 12.64
N SER A 113 -2.82 1.88 12.33
CA SER A 113 -2.28 0.84 11.46
C SER A 113 -1.15 0.06 12.12
N TYR A 114 -1.06 -1.21 11.74
CA TYR A 114 0.09 -2.07 11.96
C TYR A 114 0.52 -2.63 10.61
N GLU A 115 1.80 -2.50 10.30
CA GLU A 115 2.33 -2.83 9.00
C GLU A 115 3.60 -3.69 9.17
N ALA A 116 3.74 -4.69 8.31
CA ALA A 116 4.91 -5.55 8.27
C ALA A 116 5.37 -5.72 6.82
N GLY A 117 6.65 -5.68 6.58
CA GLY A 117 7.20 -5.84 5.24
C GLY A 117 8.63 -6.34 5.25
N SER A 118 9.08 -6.78 4.09
CA SER A 118 10.44 -7.27 3.88
C SER A 118 10.87 -7.05 2.43
N VAL A 119 12.16 -6.87 2.22
CA VAL A 119 12.79 -6.79 0.90
C VAL A 119 13.85 -7.89 0.76
N GLY A 120 14.16 -8.26 -0.47
CA GLY A 120 15.17 -9.28 -0.75
C GLY A 120 15.47 -9.41 -2.25
N SER A 121 16.37 -10.31 -2.59
CA SER A 121 16.72 -10.59 -4.00
C SER A 121 15.65 -11.39 -4.75
N SER A 122 14.66 -11.94 -4.06
CA SER A 122 13.46 -12.57 -4.63
C SER A 122 12.39 -12.71 -3.55
N LEU A 123 11.13 -12.95 -3.91
CA LEU A 123 10.06 -13.21 -2.94
C LEU A 123 10.31 -14.47 -2.10
N SER A 124 11.09 -15.42 -2.60
CA SER A 124 11.52 -16.60 -1.83
C SER A 124 12.74 -16.35 -0.93
N LYS A 125 13.41 -15.22 -1.06
CA LYS A 125 14.63 -14.81 -0.34
C LYS A 125 14.47 -13.45 0.32
N LEU A 126 13.31 -13.20 0.89
CA LEU A 126 13.07 -12.02 1.70
C LEU A 126 13.94 -12.05 2.97
N LYS A 127 14.44 -10.89 3.36
CA LYS A 127 15.33 -10.69 4.51
C LYS A 127 14.54 -10.43 5.79
N ASN A 128 15.11 -9.63 6.67
CA ASN A 128 14.52 -9.29 7.97
C ASN A 128 13.16 -8.58 7.81
N ILE A 129 12.22 -8.94 8.67
CA ILE A 129 10.92 -8.28 8.74
C ILE A 129 11.07 -6.90 9.36
N ILE A 130 10.55 -5.89 8.68
CA ILE A 130 10.45 -4.52 9.12
C ILE A 130 9.02 -4.29 9.58
N LEU A 131 8.87 -3.78 10.80
CA LEU A 131 7.57 -3.49 11.41
C LEU A 131 7.40 -1.99 11.53
N SER A 132 6.17 -1.52 11.35
CA SER A 132 5.78 -0.14 11.65
C SER A 132 4.36 -0.06 12.21
N VAL A 133 4.12 1.00 12.95
CA VAL A 133 2.81 1.37 13.47
C VAL A 133 2.50 2.79 13.04
N GLY A 134 1.22 3.06 12.81
CA GLY A 134 0.78 4.39 12.41
C GLY A 134 -0.52 4.79 13.08
N ALA A 135 -0.74 6.09 13.19
CA ALA A 135 -2.02 6.67 13.58
C ALA A 135 -2.29 7.92 12.73
N GLY A 136 -3.55 8.22 12.50
CA GLY A 136 -3.92 9.37 11.70
C GLY A 136 -5.32 9.87 11.97
N ILE A 137 -5.54 11.11 11.52
CA ILE A 137 -6.85 11.78 11.59
C ILE A 137 -7.31 12.02 10.16
N ARG A 138 -8.60 11.87 9.93
CA ARG A 138 -9.28 12.10 8.66
C ARG A 138 -10.31 13.20 8.80
N TRP A 139 -10.29 14.12 7.85
CA TRP A 139 -11.31 15.13 7.69
C TRP A 139 -11.97 15.00 6.31
N LYS A 140 -13.26 14.76 6.28
CA LYS A 140 -14.05 14.65 5.06
C LYS A 140 -14.20 16.03 4.41
N ILE A 141 -13.58 16.23 3.25
CA ILE A 141 -13.53 17.52 2.54
C ILE A 141 -14.93 17.93 2.09
N GLN A 142 -15.66 17.03 1.44
CA GLN A 142 -17.00 17.28 0.94
C GLN A 142 -18.02 16.38 1.64
N LYS A 143 -19.22 16.89 1.87
CA LYS A 143 -20.29 16.10 2.51
C LYS A 143 -20.82 14.99 1.60
N ASP A 144 -20.83 15.22 0.30
CA ASP A 144 -21.52 14.37 -0.68
C ASP A 144 -20.60 13.31 -1.32
N ASN A 145 -19.30 13.40 -1.10
CA ASN A 145 -18.35 12.35 -1.47
C ASN A 145 -17.52 11.90 -0.28
N ASN A 146 -16.86 10.76 -0.40
CA ASN A 146 -16.05 10.17 0.66
C ASN A 146 -14.57 10.57 0.61
N LEU A 147 -14.24 11.67 -0.08
CA LEU A 147 -12.86 12.15 -0.17
C LEU A 147 -12.42 12.78 1.16
N ASN A 148 -11.42 12.18 1.76
CA ASN A 148 -10.80 12.62 3.02
C ASN A 148 -9.48 13.35 2.76
N LEU A 149 -9.21 14.35 3.58
CA LEU A 149 -7.86 14.86 3.83
C LEU A 149 -7.39 14.28 5.18
N GLY A 150 -6.21 13.72 5.20
CA GLY A 150 -5.67 13.08 6.39
C GLY A 150 -4.28 13.56 6.74
N VAL A 151 -3.93 13.40 8.00
CA VAL A 151 -2.55 13.51 8.50
C VAL A 151 -2.26 12.23 9.26
N ASP A 152 -1.19 11.54 8.86
CA ASP A 152 -0.72 10.31 9.48
C ASP A 152 0.67 10.53 10.08
N VAL A 153 0.90 9.90 11.22
CA VAL A 153 2.24 9.72 11.81
C VAL A 153 2.52 8.22 11.83
N GLY A 154 3.69 7.84 11.39
CA GLY A 154 4.16 6.46 11.43
C GLY A 154 5.51 6.36 12.14
N VAL A 155 5.71 5.25 12.84
CA VAL A 155 6.95 4.93 13.55
C VAL A 155 7.37 3.51 13.21
N SER A 156 8.64 3.34 12.86
CA SER A 156 9.33 2.06 12.72
C SER A 156 10.45 1.96 13.74
N LYS A 157 11.18 0.84 13.75
CA LYS A 157 12.30 0.64 14.69
C LYS A 157 13.34 1.76 14.63
N ASP A 158 13.66 2.25 13.44
CA ASP A 158 14.82 3.13 13.22
C ASP A 158 14.42 4.49 12.65
N ASP A 159 13.11 4.78 12.52
CA ASP A 159 12.65 6.02 11.87
C ASP A 159 11.21 6.38 12.24
N SER A 160 10.85 7.64 11.98
CA SER A 160 9.48 8.14 12.07
C SER A 160 9.21 9.12 10.95
N ALA A 161 7.98 9.16 10.45
CA ALA A 161 7.58 10.08 9.42
C ALA A 161 6.13 10.51 9.59
N PHE A 162 5.81 11.70 9.09
CA PHE A 162 4.44 12.16 8.95
C PHE A 162 4.06 12.28 7.47
N TYR A 163 2.77 12.13 7.18
CA TYR A 163 2.25 12.13 5.82
C TYR A 163 0.99 12.98 5.75
N ILE A 164 0.84 13.73 4.66
CA ILE A 164 -0.44 14.32 4.28
C ILE A 164 -1.06 13.37 3.24
N VAL A 165 -2.29 12.95 3.49
CA VAL A 165 -2.98 11.92 2.69
C VAL A 165 -4.26 12.51 2.11
N ILE A 166 -4.50 12.27 0.84
CA ILE A 166 -5.77 12.58 0.17
C ILE A 166 -6.42 11.24 -0.20
N GLY A 167 -7.61 10.97 0.34
CA GLY A 167 -8.22 9.65 0.32
C GLY A 167 -7.68 8.75 1.43
N GLU A 168 -7.57 7.46 1.15
CA GLU A 168 -6.95 6.48 2.04
C GLU A 168 -5.70 5.86 1.37
N LYS A 169 -4.86 5.22 2.16
CA LYS A 169 -3.59 4.68 1.67
C LYS A 169 -3.78 3.47 0.73
N PHE A 170 -4.84 2.71 0.95
CA PHE A 170 -5.25 1.55 0.16
C PHE A 170 -6.74 1.29 0.32
#